data_8fc72f28ff7030b30197b72e61adbead
#
_entry.id   8fc72f28ff7030b30197b72e61adbead
#
_cell.length_a   1.000
_cell.length_b   1.000
_cell.length_c   1.000
_cell.angle_alpha   90.00
_cell.angle_beta   90.00
_cell.angle_gamma   90.00
#
_symmetry.space_group_name_H-M   'P 1'
#
loop_
_entity.id
_entity.type
_entity.pdbx_description
1 polymer ?
#
loop_
_entity_poly.entity_id
_entity_poly.type
_entity_poly.pdbx_seq_one_letter_code
_entity_poly.pdbx_strand_id
1 'polypeptide(L)'
;MALFDPLDDGPYEYGTRLELRIAGAESNFAIAVSRLGIGVSWISCIGCDPFGDVILTALKSEGVDISRVRRDPEAPTGVFFKWRSEGRSFNAYYRRGSAASGLSVKDVPDDALDGVRLVHQSGITTALSESSRELVRELAFRARRRGLLTTFDLNYRPRLWTRPAIAGEAAREVLANVDWCLCGLDEGNLIFETTGPDELSNVLHGAGARNVVIRLGAEGAFVSAGDSLEKVKPPRLVEVVDEVGAGDAFAAGFVYGLLNTWAPQACVRAGNLIAATALRGTGDWETIARLSEIQEDLVACQVS
;
A
#
# COMPACT_ATOMS: atom_id res chain seq x y z
N MET A 1 -7.53 -8.12 -4.85
CA MET A 1 -7.91 -9.57 -4.81
C MET A 1 -9.27 -9.71 -4.13
N ALA A 2 -10.02 -10.77 -4.45
CA ALA A 2 -11.16 -11.13 -3.63
C ALA A 2 -10.68 -11.83 -2.35
N LEU A 3 -11.24 -11.46 -1.20
CA LEU A 3 -10.96 -12.01 0.11
C LEU A 3 -12.14 -12.84 0.57
N PHE A 4 -11.88 -14.06 0.99
CA PHE A 4 -12.84 -14.92 1.67
C PHE A 4 -12.51 -14.94 3.17
N ASP A 5 -13.30 -14.22 3.95
CA ASP A 5 -13.12 -14.06 5.41
C ASP A 5 -14.16 -14.94 6.14
N PRO A 6 -13.77 -15.86 7.04
CA PRO A 6 -14.72 -16.67 7.77
C PRO A 6 -15.56 -15.82 8.72
N LEU A 7 -16.85 -16.12 8.79
CA LEU A 7 -17.78 -15.46 9.72
C LEU A 7 -17.52 -15.85 11.18
N ASP A 8 -16.98 -17.06 11.39
CA ASP A 8 -16.70 -17.62 12.71
C ASP A 8 -15.19 -17.91 12.83
N ASP A 9 -14.62 -17.75 14.00
CA ASP A 9 -13.24 -18.15 14.28
C ASP A 9 -13.11 -19.67 14.36
N GLY A 10 -11.99 -20.20 13.88
CA GLY A 10 -11.68 -21.62 13.93
C GLY A 10 -11.06 -22.17 12.64
N PRO A 11 -10.76 -23.48 12.61
CA PRO A 11 -10.29 -24.14 11.39
C PRO A 11 -11.42 -24.23 10.35
N TYR A 12 -11.05 -24.32 9.08
CA TYR A 12 -12.02 -24.61 8.04
C TYR A 12 -12.57 -26.04 8.19
N GLU A 13 -13.89 -26.15 8.20
CA GLU A 13 -14.64 -27.40 8.25
C GLU A 13 -15.66 -27.45 7.11
N TYR A 14 -16.24 -28.63 6.88
CA TYR A 14 -17.34 -28.75 5.93
C TYR A 14 -18.51 -27.84 6.34
N GLY A 15 -18.91 -26.94 5.43
CA GLY A 15 -19.99 -25.99 5.70
C GLY A 15 -19.55 -24.68 6.35
N THR A 16 -18.24 -24.42 6.51
CA THR A 16 -17.74 -23.09 6.94
C THR A 16 -18.32 -22.00 6.07
N ARG A 17 -18.92 -20.99 6.70
CA ARG A 17 -19.48 -19.81 6.00
C ARG A 17 -18.43 -18.73 5.85
N LEU A 18 -18.34 -18.14 4.66
CA LEU A 18 -17.38 -17.12 4.32
C LEU A 18 -18.09 -15.86 3.83
N GLU A 19 -17.58 -14.71 4.21
CA GLU A 19 -17.95 -13.42 3.63
C GLU A 19 -16.98 -13.09 2.49
N LEU A 20 -17.55 -12.64 1.36
CA LEU A 20 -16.75 -12.17 0.23
C LEU A 20 -16.49 -10.68 0.38
N ARG A 21 -15.23 -10.32 0.54
CA ARG A 21 -14.71 -8.94 0.63
C ARG A 21 -13.68 -8.69 -0.47
N ILE A 22 -13.12 -7.50 -0.50
CA ILE A 22 -11.99 -7.17 -1.35
C ILE A 22 -10.81 -6.69 -0.49
N ALA A 23 -9.60 -6.97 -0.97
CA ALA A 23 -8.38 -6.51 -0.32
C ALA A 23 -7.21 -6.47 -1.32
N GLY A 24 -6.20 -5.69 -0.99
CA GLY A 24 -4.97 -5.53 -1.74
C GLY A 24 -4.37 -4.17 -1.47
N ALA A 25 -3.05 -4.10 -1.30
CA ALA A 25 -2.38 -2.89 -0.86
C ALA A 25 -2.73 -1.67 -1.73
N GLU A 26 -2.64 -1.82 -3.04
CA GLU A 26 -2.90 -0.73 -3.98
C GLU A 26 -4.38 -0.33 -4.00
N SER A 27 -5.31 -1.29 -3.86
CA SER A 27 -6.75 -1.01 -3.78
C SER A 27 -7.13 -0.39 -2.43
N ASN A 28 -6.56 -0.87 -1.33
CA ASN A 28 -6.75 -0.30 0.00
C ASN A 28 -6.27 1.15 0.04
N PHE A 29 -5.07 1.41 -0.48
CA PHE A 29 -4.52 2.76 -0.63
C PHE A 29 -5.44 3.65 -1.47
N ALA A 30 -5.91 3.19 -2.64
CA ALA A 30 -6.77 3.97 -3.51
C ALA A 30 -8.11 4.33 -2.83
N ILE A 31 -8.73 3.38 -2.13
CA ILE A 31 -9.94 3.63 -1.34
C ILE A 31 -9.67 4.67 -0.24
N ALA A 32 -8.57 4.53 0.50
CA ALA A 32 -8.21 5.46 1.56
C ALA A 32 -8.00 6.89 1.02
N VAL A 33 -7.27 7.03 -0.09
CA VAL A 33 -7.05 8.33 -0.76
C VAL A 33 -8.37 8.94 -1.25
N SER A 34 -9.26 8.13 -1.84
CA SER A 34 -10.58 8.59 -2.27
C SER A 34 -11.43 9.07 -1.08
N ARG A 35 -11.43 8.36 0.04
CA ARG A 35 -12.12 8.74 1.28
C ARG A 35 -11.62 10.05 1.88
N LEU A 36 -10.34 10.39 1.62
CA LEU A 36 -9.75 11.68 1.97
C LEU A 36 -10.06 12.81 0.96
N GLY A 37 -10.95 12.56 0.01
CA GLY A 37 -11.42 13.57 -0.96
C GLY A 37 -10.45 13.85 -2.10
N ILE A 38 -9.46 13.00 -2.34
CA ILE A 38 -8.50 13.13 -3.44
C ILE A 38 -8.92 12.23 -4.59
N GLY A 39 -9.01 12.79 -5.81
CA GLY A 39 -9.23 12.00 -7.02
C GLY A 39 -8.10 11.01 -7.23
N VAL A 40 -8.45 9.74 -7.41
CA VAL A 40 -7.50 8.63 -7.56
C VAL A 40 -7.94 7.67 -8.66
N SER A 41 -7.01 7.26 -9.52
CA SER A 41 -7.20 6.22 -10.52
C SER A 41 -6.41 4.97 -10.12
N TRP A 42 -7.06 3.82 -10.17
CA TRP A 42 -6.44 2.53 -9.91
C TRP A 42 -6.18 1.80 -11.23
N ILE A 43 -4.91 1.55 -11.53
CA ILE A 43 -4.48 0.81 -12.72
C ILE A 43 -4.15 -0.60 -12.30
N SER A 44 -4.84 -1.57 -12.89
CA SER A 44 -4.65 -2.98 -12.55
C SER A 44 -5.20 -3.88 -13.66
N CYS A 45 -5.14 -5.20 -13.43
CA CYS A 45 -5.77 -6.19 -14.27
C CYS A 45 -6.56 -7.18 -13.42
N ILE A 46 -7.76 -7.52 -13.86
CA ILE A 46 -8.66 -8.49 -13.22
C ILE A 46 -9.13 -9.51 -14.25
N GLY A 47 -9.57 -10.67 -13.78
CA GLY A 47 -10.21 -11.68 -14.65
C GLY A 47 -11.59 -11.26 -15.13
N CYS A 48 -12.06 -11.91 -16.20
CA CYS A 48 -13.46 -11.84 -16.65
C CYS A 48 -14.32 -12.81 -15.83
N ASP A 49 -14.33 -12.64 -14.50
CA ASP A 49 -15.00 -13.52 -13.55
C ASP A 49 -15.77 -12.72 -12.49
N PRO A 50 -16.69 -13.36 -11.72
CA PRO A 50 -17.49 -12.68 -10.70
C PRO A 50 -16.65 -11.98 -9.61
N PHE A 51 -15.44 -12.45 -9.32
CA PHE A 51 -14.56 -11.84 -8.32
C PHE A 51 -14.00 -10.51 -8.80
N GLY A 52 -13.65 -10.42 -10.10
CA GLY A 52 -13.29 -9.17 -10.73
C GLY A 52 -14.44 -8.16 -10.70
N ASP A 53 -15.66 -8.59 -10.94
CA ASP A 53 -16.85 -7.72 -10.88
C ASP A 53 -17.09 -7.15 -9.49
N VAL A 54 -16.92 -7.96 -8.44
CA VAL A 54 -17.02 -7.52 -7.03
C VAL A 54 -15.96 -6.47 -6.73
N ILE A 55 -14.71 -6.67 -7.14
CA ILE A 55 -13.63 -5.70 -6.93
C ILE A 55 -13.95 -4.36 -7.60
N LEU A 56 -14.37 -4.37 -8.87
CA LEU A 56 -14.70 -3.14 -9.59
C LEU A 56 -15.88 -2.41 -8.97
N THR A 57 -16.91 -3.16 -8.56
CA THR A 57 -18.09 -2.59 -7.92
C THR A 57 -17.73 -1.89 -6.61
N ALA A 58 -16.92 -2.54 -5.77
CA ALA A 58 -16.48 -1.97 -4.51
C ALA A 58 -15.61 -0.71 -4.70
N LEU A 59 -14.62 -0.76 -5.60
CA LEU A 59 -13.78 0.41 -5.88
C LEU A 59 -14.59 1.58 -6.43
N LYS A 60 -15.50 1.32 -7.36
CA LYS A 60 -16.37 2.34 -7.93
C LYS A 60 -17.29 2.96 -6.87
N SER A 61 -17.84 2.16 -5.95
CA SER A 61 -18.69 2.67 -4.86
C SER A 61 -17.93 3.55 -3.88
N GLU A 62 -16.63 3.36 -3.76
CA GLU A 62 -15.72 4.21 -2.96
C GLU A 62 -15.14 5.39 -3.76
N GLY A 63 -15.61 5.64 -4.98
CA GLY A 63 -15.21 6.81 -5.79
C GLY A 63 -13.85 6.68 -6.47
N VAL A 64 -13.27 5.49 -6.53
CA VAL A 64 -12.01 5.24 -7.24
C VAL A 64 -12.28 5.15 -8.75
N ASP A 65 -11.51 5.87 -9.55
CA ASP A 65 -11.56 5.74 -11.01
C ASP A 65 -10.91 4.41 -11.42
N ILE A 66 -11.73 3.56 -12.06
CA ILE A 66 -11.37 2.24 -12.56
C ILE A 66 -11.33 2.16 -14.09
N SER A 67 -11.37 3.31 -14.78
CA SER A 67 -11.45 3.37 -16.25
C SER A 67 -10.24 2.73 -16.96
N ARG A 68 -9.13 2.60 -16.25
CA ARG A 68 -7.88 2.01 -16.72
C ARG A 68 -7.62 0.60 -16.19
N VAL A 69 -8.64 -0.07 -15.66
CA VAL A 69 -8.53 -1.48 -15.26
C VAL A 69 -8.78 -2.36 -16.48
N ARG A 70 -7.79 -3.16 -16.86
CA ARG A 70 -7.91 -4.15 -17.92
C ARG A 70 -8.62 -5.40 -17.39
N ARG A 71 -9.47 -5.99 -18.23
CA ARG A 71 -10.06 -7.31 -17.97
C ARG A 71 -9.36 -8.36 -18.84
N ASP A 72 -8.94 -9.46 -18.23
CA ASP A 72 -8.23 -10.55 -18.89
C ASP A 72 -9.17 -11.76 -18.99
N PRO A 73 -9.51 -12.23 -20.20
CA PRO A 73 -10.37 -13.39 -20.37
C PRO A 73 -9.65 -14.74 -20.10
N GLU A 74 -8.32 -14.75 -20.12
CA GLU A 74 -7.52 -15.97 -20.02
C GLU A 74 -6.97 -16.21 -18.60
N ALA A 75 -6.90 -15.16 -17.77
CA ALA A 75 -6.34 -15.25 -16.43
C ALA A 75 -7.40 -14.91 -15.36
N PRO A 76 -7.47 -15.69 -14.25
CA PRO A 76 -8.44 -15.44 -13.20
C PRO A 76 -8.09 -14.22 -12.35
N THR A 77 -9.09 -13.67 -11.68
CA THR A 77 -8.87 -12.73 -10.58
C THR A 77 -8.18 -13.44 -9.41
N GLY A 78 -7.13 -12.84 -8.85
CA GLY A 78 -6.47 -13.38 -7.67
C GLY A 78 -7.39 -13.38 -6.46
N VAL A 79 -7.38 -14.46 -5.70
CA VAL A 79 -8.18 -14.62 -4.47
C VAL A 79 -7.29 -15.00 -3.30
N PHE A 80 -7.75 -14.76 -2.08
CA PHE A 80 -7.14 -15.32 -0.88
C PHE A 80 -8.17 -15.59 0.20
N PHE A 81 -7.80 -16.50 1.09
CA PHE A 81 -8.60 -16.94 2.20
C PHE A 81 -7.91 -16.55 3.50
N LYS A 82 -8.66 -15.98 4.43
CA LYS A 82 -8.20 -15.64 5.77
C LYS A 82 -8.84 -16.64 6.75
N TRP A 83 -8.09 -17.09 7.73
CA TRP A 83 -8.68 -17.83 8.85
C TRP A 83 -7.97 -17.46 10.14
N ARG A 84 -8.66 -17.64 11.25
CA ARG A 84 -8.16 -17.41 12.59
C ARG A 84 -8.14 -18.72 13.36
N SER A 85 -7.03 -19.00 14.00
CA SER A 85 -6.89 -20.16 14.88
C SER A 85 -5.98 -19.81 16.04
N GLU A 86 -6.36 -20.16 17.26
CA GLU A 86 -5.57 -19.91 18.48
C GLU A 86 -5.13 -18.44 18.63
N GLY A 87 -6.02 -17.49 18.29
CA GLY A 87 -5.72 -16.06 18.36
C GLY A 87 -4.74 -15.53 17.29
N ARG A 88 -4.41 -16.35 16.27
CA ARG A 88 -3.55 -15.96 15.15
C ARG A 88 -4.32 -15.91 13.85
N SER A 89 -4.02 -14.93 13.02
CA SER A 89 -4.55 -14.82 11.66
C SER A 89 -3.61 -15.47 10.65
N PHE A 90 -4.19 -16.20 9.72
CA PHE A 90 -3.48 -16.87 8.63
C PHE A 90 -4.11 -16.48 7.29
N ASN A 91 -3.30 -16.46 6.23
CA ASN A 91 -3.76 -16.15 4.88
C ASN A 91 -3.22 -17.19 3.88
N ALA A 92 -4.10 -17.70 3.02
CA ALA A 92 -3.73 -18.54 1.88
C ALA A 92 -4.02 -17.79 0.58
N TYR A 93 -2.98 -17.49 -0.20
CA TYR A 93 -3.07 -16.71 -1.42
C TYR A 93 -3.09 -17.60 -2.66
N TYR A 94 -4.08 -17.40 -3.53
CA TYR A 94 -4.21 -18.03 -4.84
C TYR A 94 -4.14 -16.91 -5.90
N ARG A 95 -2.93 -16.39 -6.14
CA ARG A 95 -2.69 -15.25 -7.05
C ARG A 95 -1.60 -15.51 -8.10
N ARG A 96 -0.92 -16.66 -8.05
CA ARG A 96 0.05 -17.03 -9.08
C ARG A 96 -0.69 -17.27 -10.40
N GLY A 97 -0.26 -16.59 -11.48
CA GLY A 97 -0.96 -16.65 -12.77
C GLY A 97 -2.30 -15.91 -12.79
N SER A 98 -2.60 -15.08 -11.79
CA SER A 98 -3.77 -14.21 -11.84
C SER A 98 -3.59 -13.08 -12.87
N ALA A 99 -4.69 -12.48 -13.30
CA ALA A 99 -4.67 -11.37 -14.25
C ALA A 99 -3.74 -10.22 -13.79
N ALA A 100 -3.76 -9.87 -12.50
CA ALA A 100 -2.87 -8.85 -11.95
C ALA A 100 -1.39 -9.22 -12.02
N SER A 101 -1.04 -10.51 -11.99
CA SER A 101 0.36 -10.94 -12.16
C SER A 101 0.86 -10.82 -13.60
N GLY A 102 -0.05 -10.61 -14.56
CA GLY A 102 0.25 -10.34 -15.97
C GLY A 102 0.37 -8.84 -16.31
N LEU A 103 0.35 -7.96 -15.31
CA LEU A 103 0.58 -6.53 -15.53
C LEU A 103 1.93 -6.26 -16.19
N SER A 104 1.95 -5.29 -17.08
CA SER A 104 3.13 -4.91 -17.86
C SER A 104 3.13 -3.42 -18.18
N VAL A 105 4.20 -2.92 -18.75
CA VAL A 105 4.34 -1.51 -19.19
C VAL A 105 3.21 -1.08 -20.15
N LYS A 106 2.66 -2.02 -20.91
CA LYS A 106 1.55 -1.76 -21.87
C LYS A 106 0.23 -1.38 -21.16
N ASP A 107 0.06 -1.78 -19.91
CA ASP A 107 -1.14 -1.47 -19.13
C ASP A 107 -1.13 -0.03 -18.60
N VAL A 108 0.01 0.69 -18.71
CA VAL A 108 0.14 2.10 -18.35
C VAL A 108 0.63 2.91 -19.54
N PRO A 109 -0.24 3.26 -20.51
CA PRO A 109 0.11 4.10 -21.64
C PRO A 109 0.51 5.50 -21.17
N ASP A 110 1.15 6.28 -22.06
CA ASP A 110 1.70 7.58 -21.68
C ASP A 110 0.66 8.58 -21.18
N ASP A 111 -0.52 8.57 -21.79
CA ASP A 111 -1.65 9.43 -21.37
C ASP A 111 -2.23 9.04 -20.00
N ALA A 112 -1.87 7.89 -19.44
CA ALA A 112 -2.27 7.51 -18.09
C ALA A 112 -1.70 8.43 -16.99
N LEU A 113 -0.65 9.16 -17.30
CA LEU A 113 -0.01 10.11 -16.39
C LEU A 113 -0.43 11.57 -16.63
N ASP A 114 -1.34 11.83 -17.55
CA ASP A 114 -1.79 13.19 -17.83
C ASP A 114 -2.69 13.71 -16.72
N GLY A 115 -2.38 14.89 -16.20
CA GLY A 115 -3.10 15.48 -15.04
C GLY A 115 -2.80 14.84 -13.69
N VAL A 116 -1.95 13.83 -13.64
CA VAL A 116 -1.50 13.18 -12.40
C VAL A 116 -0.53 14.08 -11.66
N ARG A 117 -0.66 14.15 -10.32
CA ARG A 117 0.27 14.88 -9.45
C ARG A 117 1.24 13.95 -8.72
N LEU A 118 0.79 12.72 -8.44
CA LEU A 118 1.57 11.74 -7.68
C LEU A 118 1.29 10.33 -8.21
N VAL A 119 2.33 9.51 -8.26
CA VAL A 119 2.27 8.08 -8.53
C VAL A 119 2.67 7.32 -7.27
N HIS A 120 1.78 6.46 -6.77
CA HIS A 120 2.06 5.53 -5.67
C HIS A 120 2.20 4.11 -6.21
N GLN A 121 3.22 3.40 -5.74
CA GLN A 121 3.50 2.02 -6.12
C GLN A 121 3.85 1.17 -4.90
N SER A 122 3.65 -0.14 -5.01
CA SER A 122 3.92 -1.10 -3.94
C SER A 122 4.91 -2.17 -4.39
N GLY A 123 5.80 -2.58 -3.48
CA GLY A 123 6.70 -3.70 -3.67
C GLY A 123 5.99 -5.04 -3.87
N ILE A 124 4.69 -5.14 -3.52
CA ILE A 124 3.89 -6.32 -3.85
C ILE A 124 3.81 -6.48 -5.38
N THR A 125 3.48 -5.42 -6.12
CA THR A 125 3.42 -5.48 -7.59
C THR A 125 4.76 -5.88 -8.19
N THR A 126 5.88 -5.35 -7.65
CA THR A 126 7.24 -5.74 -8.05
C THR A 126 7.50 -7.25 -7.93
N ALA A 127 6.85 -7.90 -6.98
CA ALA A 127 7.05 -9.31 -6.65
C ALA A 127 6.16 -10.29 -7.42
N LEU A 128 5.18 -9.82 -8.19
CA LEU A 128 4.19 -10.71 -8.83
C LEU A 128 4.75 -11.44 -10.05
N SER A 129 5.55 -10.77 -10.88
CA SER A 129 6.18 -11.30 -12.09
C SER A 129 7.30 -10.40 -12.58
N GLU A 130 8.07 -10.88 -13.56
CA GLU A 130 9.09 -10.06 -14.24
C GLU A 130 8.48 -8.87 -14.97
N SER A 131 7.36 -9.06 -15.68
CA SER A 131 6.68 -7.98 -16.41
C SER A 131 6.13 -6.90 -15.48
N SER A 132 5.63 -7.28 -14.29
CA SER A 132 5.16 -6.32 -13.30
C SER A 132 6.32 -5.60 -12.58
N ARG A 133 7.47 -6.27 -12.40
CA ARG A 133 8.70 -5.61 -11.92
C ARG A 133 9.18 -4.54 -12.91
N GLU A 134 9.24 -4.89 -14.20
CA GLU A 134 9.59 -3.94 -15.25
C GLU A 134 8.62 -2.76 -15.29
N LEU A 135 7.31 -3.02 -15.16
CA LEU A 135 6.30 -1.97 -15.09
C LEU A 135 6.57 -1.00 -13.95
N VAL A 136 6.81 -1.50 -12.72
CA VAL A 136 7.03 -0.65 -11.53
C VAL A 136 8.26 0.24 -11.73
N ARG A 137 9.35 -0.33 -12.22
CA ARG A 137 10.59 0.41 -12.52
C ARG A 137 10.38 1.48 -13.60
N GLU A 138 9.76 1.11 -14.71
CA GLU A 138 9.51 2.01 -15.84
C GLU A 138 8.54 3.13 -15.44
N LEU A 139 7.50 2.82 -14.67
CA LEU A 139 6.53 3.82 -14.23
C LEU A 139 7.17 4.85 -13.28
N ALA A 140 8.02 4.42 -12.34
CA ALA A 140 8.78 5.33 -11.48
C ALA A 140 9.68 6.26 -12.31
N PHE A 141 10.38 5.72 -13.30
CA PHE A 141 11.23 6.51 -14.22
C PHE A 141 10.41 7.52 -15.04
N ARG A 142 9.29 7.10 -15.64
CA ARG A 142 8.41 7.97 -16.41
C ARG A 142 7.78 9.07 -15.56
N ALA A 143 7.32 8.74 -14.36
CA ALA A 143 6.77 9.69 -13.41
C ALA A 143 7.80 10.77 -13.04
N ARG A 144 9.03 10.36 -12.68
CA ARG A 144 10.11 11.28 -12.38
C ARG A 144 10.46 12.20 -13.56
N ARG A 145 10.55 11.67 -14.77
CA ARG A 145 10.81 12.47 -16.00
C ARG A 145 9.74 13.51 -16.28
N ARG A 146 8.49 13.25 -15.85
CA ARG A 146 7.37 14.21 -15.96
C ARG A 146 7.29 15.18 -14.77
N GLY A 147 8.18 15.07 -13.79
CA GLY A 147 8.16 15.92 -12.58
C GLY A 147 7.01 15.58 -11.63
N LEU A 148 6.44 14.38 -11.73
CA LEU A 148 5.41 13.91 -10.81
C LEU A 148 6.05 13.48 -9.50
N LEU A 149 5.35 13.67 -8.37
CA LEU A 149 5.75 13.08 -7.11
C LEU A 149 5.65 11.55 -7.20
N THR A 150 6.60 10.86 -6.59
CA THR A 150 6.62 9.40 -6.57
C THR A 150 6.74 8.88 -5.15
N THR A 151 5.87 7.94 -4.79
CA THR A 151 5.94 7.22 -3.52
C THR A 151 6.02 5.72 -3.78
N PHE A 152 6.84 5.01 -3.03
CA PHE A 152 6.99 3.56 -3.12
C PHE A 152 6.97 2.95 -1.73
N ASP A 153 6.02 2.07 -1.45
CA ASP A 153 5.97 1.29 -0.21
C ASP A 153 6.62 -0.08 -0.44
N LEU A 154 7.65 -0.41 0.32
CA LEU A 154 8.36 -1.69 0.20
C LEU A 154 7.42 -2.88 0.38
N ASN A 155 6.50 -2.80 1.32
CA ASN A 155 5.38 -3.73 1.52
C ASN A 155 5.79 -5.20 1.32
N TYR A 156 6.88 -5.60 1.98
CA TYR A 156 7.50 -6.91 1.81
C TYR A 156 6.57 -8.04 2.22
N ARG A 157 6.48 -9.04 1.36
CA ARG A 157 5.69 -10.26 1.62
C ARG A 157 6.58 -11.49 1.43
N PRO A 158 7.05 -12.14 2.51
CA PRO A 158 8.01 -13.26 2.42
C PRO A 158 7.65 -14.35 1.41
N ARG A 159 6.35 -14.66 1.30
CA ARG A 159 5.85 -15.72 0.39
C ARG A 159 5.96 -15.38 -1.10
N LEU A 160 6.27 -14.13 -1.46
CA LEU A 160 6.47 -13.73 -2.85
C LEU A 160 7.92 -13.78 -3.29
N TRP A 161 8.84 -13.92 -2.36
CA TRP A 161 10.27 -13.86 -2.61
C TRP A 161 10.95 -15.14 -2.17
N THR A 162 11.93 -15.61 -2.93
CA THR A 162 12.72 -16.78 -2.56
C THR A 162 13.69 -16.48 -1.41
N ARG A 163 14.19 -15.24 -1.34
CA ARG A 163 15.08 -14.73 -0.28
C ARG A 163 14.83 -13.23 -0.07
N PRO A 164 14.96 -12.69 1.16
CA PRO A 164 14.78 -11.26 1.44
C PRO A 164 15.70 -10.37 0.59
N ALA A 165 16.97 -10.72 0.41
CA ALA A 165 17.93 -9.96 -0.37
C ALA A 165 17.48 -9.69 -1.82
N ILE A 166 16.74 -10.62 -2.46
CA ILE A 166 16.21 -10.41 -3.82
C ILE A 166 15.14 -9.32 -3.83
N ALA A 167 14.34 -9.20 -2.76
CA ALA A 167 13.41 -8.10 -2.61
C ALA A 167 14.17 -6.76 -2.49
N GLY A 168 15.27 -6.74 -1.74
CA GLY A 168 16.14 -5.56 -1.62
C GLY A 168 16.76 -5.15 -2.96
N GLU A 169 17.24 -6.12 -3.76
CA GLU A 169 17.75 -5.86 -5.11
C GLU A 169 16.67 -5.24 -6.01
N ALA A 170 15.48 -5.83 -6.04
CA ALA A 170 14.36 -5.33 -6.82
C ALA A 170 13.90 -3.93 -6.36
N ALA A 171 13.91 -3.66 -5.05
CA ALA A 171 13.59 -2.34 -4.52
C ALA A 171 14.61 -1.29 -4.97
N ARG A 172 15.92 -1.60 -4.95
CA ARG A 172 16.97 -0.66 -5.42
C ARG A 172 16.77 -0.20 -6.86
N GLU A 173 16.26 -1.07 -7.73
CA GLU A 173 15.97 -0.72 -9.13
C GLU A 173 14.88 0.37 -9.26
N VAL A 174 13.97 0.44 -8.30
CA VAL A 174 12.86 1.40 -8.27
C VAL A 174 13.27 2.68 -7.54
N LEU A 175 13.98 2.55 -6.40
CA LEU A 175 14.29 3.64 -5.48
C LEU A 175 15.08 4.80 -6.12
N ALA A 176 15.89 4.52 -7.14
CA ALA A 176 16.61 5.56 -7.89
C ALA A 176 15.70 6.63 -8.51
N ASN A 177 14.41 6.34 -8.68
CA ASN A 177 13.41 7.23 -9.27
C ASN A 177 12.27 7.60 -8.31
N VAL A 178 12.46 7.41 -6.99
CA VAL A 178 11.44 7.60 -5.98
C VAL A 178 11.72 8.82 -5.13
N ASP A 179 10.72 9.69 -4.93
CA ASP A 179 10.84 10.82 -4.03
C ASP A 179 10.65 10.41 -2.57
N TRP A 180 9.74 9.47 -2.29
CA TRP A 180 9.46 8.99 -0.95
C TRP A 180 9.38 7.47 -0.89
N CYS A 181 10.33 6.85 -0.19
CA CYS A 181 10.27 5.44 0.17
C CYS A 181 9.59 5.27 1.53
N LEU A 182 8.57 4.41 1.60
CA LEU A 182 7.89 4.03 2.82
C LEU A 182 8.20 2.56 3.14
N CYS A 183 8.43 2.25 4.43
CA CYS A 183 8.59 0.87 4.89
C CYS A 183 8.29 0.71 6.38
N GLY A 184 8.05 -0.51 6.84
CA GLY A 184 8.18 -0.87 8.24
C GLY A 184 9.65 -1.12 8.62
N LEU A 185 10.02 -0.86 9.87
CA LEU A 185 11.39 -1.07 10.33
C LEU A 185 11.84 -2.53 10.17
N ASP A 186 11.02 -3.47 10.62
CA ASP A 186 11.37 -4.90 10.61
C ASP A 186 11.51 -5.44 9.18
N GLU A 187 10.59 -5.04 8.28
CA GLU A 187 10.68 -5.45 6.87
C GLU A 187 11.92 -4.85 6.18
N GLY A 188 12.18 -3.58 6.42
CA GLY A 188 13.34 -2.89 5.85
C GLY A 188 14.65 -3.49 6.35
N ASN A 189 14.78 -3.69 7.67
CA ASN A 189 15.95 -4.32 8.27
C ASN A 189 16.18 -5.73 7.69
N LEU A 190 15.11 -6.51 7.49
CA LEU A 190 15.22 -7.86 6.96
C LEU A 190 15.72 -7.90 5.51
N ILE A 191 15.20 -7.02 4.63
CA ILE A 191 15.51 -7.07 3.20
C ILE A 191 16.81 -6.32 2.83
N PHE A 192 17.25 -5.39 3.69
CA PHE A 192 18.49 -4.64 3.49
C PHE A 192 19.61 -5.04 4.45
N GLU A 193 19.36 -6.03 5.33
CA GLU A 193 20.32 -6.56 6.31
C GLU A 193 20.87 -5.46 7.25
N THR A 194 19.97 -4.58 7.74
CA THR A 194 20.28 -3.48 8.66
C THR A 194 19.74 -3.76 10.06
N THR A 195 20.22 -3.02 11.06
CA THR A 195 19.91 -3.28 12.49
C THR A 195 19.11 -2.16 13.17
N GLY A 196 18.80 -1.10 12.44
CA GLY A 196 18.08 0.03 13.01
C GLY A 196 17.68 1.08 11.99
N PRO A 197 16.93 2.11 12.43
CA PRO A 197 16.36 3.10 11.51
C PRO A 197 17.43 3.98 10.84
N ASP A 198 18.52 4.32 11.53
CA ASP A 198 19.60 5.16 10.96
C ASP A 198 20.30 4.42 9.81
N GLU A 199 20.71 3.18 10.06
CA GLU A 199 21.37 2.36 9.04
C GLU A 199 20.44 2.09 7.86
N LEU A 200 19.18 1.74 8.13
CA LEU A 200 18.17 1.53 7.09
C LEU A 200 17.94 2.80 6.27
N SER A 201 17.80 3.96 6.91
CA SER A 201 17.63 5.24 6.23
C SER A 201 18.81 5.51 5.28
N ASN A 202 20.06 5.33 5.76
CA ASN A 202 21.25 5.52 4.96
C ASN A 202 21.30 4.58 3.75
N VAL A 203 20.92 3.31 3.91
CA VAL A 203 20.87 2.33 2.81
C VAL A 203 19.81 2.71 1.78
N LEU A 204 18.64 3.17 2.21
CA LEU A 204 17.55 3.59 1.31
C LEU A 204 17.92 4.86 0.53
N HIS A 205 18.55 5.85 1.19
CA HIS A 205 19.08 7.02 0.50
C HIS A 205 20.21 6.66 -0.47
N GLY A 206 21.12 5.77 -0.06
CA GLY A 206 22.19 5.25 -0.92
C GLY A 206 21.65 4.48 -2.14
N ALA A 207 20.46 3.90 -2.04
CA ALA A 207 19.75 3.28 -3.17
C ALA A 207 19.04 4.29 -4.08
N GLY A 208 18.98 5.56 -3.71
CA GLY A 208 18.48 6.67 -4.52
C GLY A 208 17.15 7.27 -4.09
N ALA A 209 16.51 6.78 -3.03
CA ALA A 209 15.32 7.41 -2.47
C ALA A 209 15.67 8.82 -1.95
N ARG A 210 14.93 9.86 -2.36
CA ARG A 210 15.21 11.22 -1.90
C ARG A 210 14.85 11.42 -0.43
N ASN A 211 13.74 10.83 -0.01
CA ASN A 211 13.25 10.90 1.35
C ASN A 211 12.75 9.52 1.77
N VAL A 212 12.74 9.27 3.07
CA VAL A 212 12.41 7.96 3.64
C VAL A 212 11.45 8.12 4.82
N VAL A 213 10.48 7.22 4.92
CA VAL A 213 9.60 7.07 6.08
C VAL A 213 9.69 5.63 6.58
N ILE A 214 10.08 5.45 7.84
CA ILE A 214 10.23 4.15 8.48
C ILE A 214 9.18 4.03 9.60
N ARG A 215 8.17 3.21 9.38
CA ARG A 215 7.07 2.97 10.35
C ARG A 215 7.55 2.10 11.50
N LEU A 216 7.10 2.44 12.72
CA LEU A 216 7.46 1.77 13.99
C LEU A 216 6.22 1.23 14.72
N GLY A 217 5.13 0.97 14.00
CA GLY A 217 3.87 0.56 14.62
C GLY A 217 3.34 1.59 15.61
N ALA A 218 3.07 1.16 16.84
CA ALA A 218 2.54 2.02 17.90
C ALA A 218 3.47 3.17 18.32
N GLU A 219 4.74 3.12 17.96
CA GLU A 219 5.71 4.18 18.28
C GLU A 219 5.74 5.33 17.27
N GLY A 220 4.95 5.25 16.20
CA GLY A 220 4.88 6.23 15.13
C GLY A 220 5.78 5.91 13.95
N ALA A 221 6.56 6.88 13.48
CA ALA A 221 7.49 6.65 12.37
C ALA A 221 8.70 7.59 12.45
N PHE A 222 9.80 7.19 11.85
CA PHE A 222 10.88 8.09 11.48
C PHE A 222 10.62 8.69 10.09
N VAL A 223 10.98 9.94 9.92
CA VAL A 223 11.04 10.62 8.62
C VAL A 223 12.41 11.20 8.40
N SER A 224 12.98 10.88 7.24
CA SER A 224 14.24 11.46 6.78
C SER A 224 13.97 12.27 5.51
N ALA A 225 14.15 13.58 5.62
CA ALA A 225 14.03 14.51 4.50
C ALA A 225 15.20 15.51 4.59
N GLY A 226 16.10 15.47 3.60
CA GLY A 226 17.41 16.13 3.70
C GLY A 226 18.36 15.34 4.61
N ASP A 227 19.09 16.06 5.49
CA ASP A 227 20.16 15.47 6.29
C ASP A 227 19.72 15.02 7.72
N SER A 228 18.43 15.09 8.03
CA SER A 228 17.91 14.74 9.35
C SER A 228 17.03 13.49 9.30
N LEU A 229 17.13 12.67 10.36
CA LEU A 229 16.20 11.58 10.66
C LEU A 229 15.46 11.94 11.97
N GLU A 230 14.17 12.17 11.87
CA GLU A 230 13.35 12.62 12.99
C GLU A 230 12.27 11.59 13.34
N LYS A 231 12.09 11.30 14.63
CA LYS A 231 10.99 10.45 15.12
C LYS A 231 9.73 11.28 15.35
N VAL A 232 8.66 10.92 14.68
CA VAL A 232 7.33 11.53 14.82
C VAL A 232 6.41 10.52 15.52
N LYS A 233 5.94 10.89 16.71
CA LYS A 233 5.01 10.07 17.49
C LYS A 233 3.60 10.11 16.88
N PRO A 234 2.78 9.05 17.05
CA PRO A 234 1.38 9.11 16.66
C PRO A 234 0.62 10.12 17.51
N PRO A 235 -0.40 10.80 16.96
CA PRO A 235 -1.18 11.79 17.72
C PRO A 235 -1.96 11.17 18.88
N ARG A 236 -2.32 9.89 18.77
CA ARG A 236 -2.98 9.10 19.82
C ARG A 236 -2.69 7.62 19.65
N LEU A 237 -2.68 6.89 20.76
CA LEU A 237 -2.69 5.43 20.76
C LEU A 237 -4.14 4.93 20.63
N VAL A 238 -4.33 3.82 19.95
CA VAL A 238 -5.63 3.16 19.78
C VAL A 238 -5.51 1.68 20.15
N GLU A 239 -6.62 1.12 20.60
CA GLU A 239 -6.72 -0.33 20.75
C GLU A 239 -6.73 -0.98 19.36
N VAL A 240 -5.89 -1.99 19.19
CA VAL A 240 -5.70 -2.67 17.90
C VAL A 240 -6.64 -3.87 17.85
N VAL A 241 -7.56 -3.85 16.89
CA VAL A 241 -8.45 -4.97 16.58
C VAL A 241 -7.88 -5.84 15.46
N ASP A 242 -7.43 -5.23 14.36
CA ASP A 242 -6.75 -5.89 13.25
C ASP A 242 -5.68 -4.95 12.68
N GLU A 243 -4.49 -5.47 12.38
CA GLU A 243 -3.36 -4.69 11.83
C GLU A 243 -3.37 -4.60 10.30
N VAL A 244 -4.24 -5.38 9.65
CA VAL A 244 -4.28 -5.45 8.18
C VAL A 244 -4.74 -4.10 7.60
N GLY A 245 -4.10 -3.66 6.53
CA GLY A 245 -4.42 -2.39 5.86
C GLY A 245 -3.87 -1.12 6.53
N ALA A 246 -3.35 -1.20 7.78
CA ALA A 246 -2.83 -0.03 8.48
C ALA A 246 -1.65 0.65 7.75
N GLY A 247 -0.78 -0.13 7.10
CA GLY A 247 0.31 0.38 6.26
C GLY A 247 -0.18 1.15 5.06
N ASP A 248 -1.19 0.62 4.36
CA ASP A 248 -1.81 1.23 3.19
C ASP A 248 -2.54 2.52 3.58
N ALA A 249 -3.25 2.49 4.73
CA ALA A 249 -3.91 3.65 5.33
C ALA A 249 -2.91 4.74 5.74
N PHE A 250 -1.77 4.36 6.35
CA PHE A 250 -0.67 5.28 6.64
C PHE A 250 -0.17 5.96 5.36
N ALA A 251 0.11 5.19 4.32
CA ALA A 251 0.59 5.71 3.04
C ALA A 251 -0.41 6.72 2.44
N ALA A 252 -1.71 6.45 2.54
CA ALA A 252 -2.76 7.37 2.06
C ALA A 252 -2.79 8.69 2.85
N GLY A 253 -2.73 8.65 4.17
CA GLY A 253 -2.67 9.85 5.01
C GLY A 253 -1.38 10.65 4.77
N PHE A 254 -0.25 9.97 4.60
CA PHE A 254 1.01 10.60 4.25
C PHE A 254 0.94 11.31 2.89
N VAL A 255 0.40 10.65 1.87
CA VAL A 255 0.19 11.22 0.52
C VAL A 255 -0.79 12.40 0.56
N TYR A 256 -1.85 12.33 1.39
CA TYR A 256 -2.74 13.47 1.61
C TYR A 256 -1.96 14.71 2.04
N GLY A 257 -1.08 14.59 3.03
CA GLY A 257 -0.21 15.69 3.47
C GLY A 257 0.72 16.19 2.35
N LEU A 258 1.38 15.29 1.62
CA LEU A 258 2.26 15.64 0.49
C LEU A 258 1.53 16.46 -0.57
N LEU A 259 0.34 16.02 -0.98
CA LEU A 259 -0.46 16.69 -2.01
C LEU A 259 -1.04 18.04 -1.55
N ASN A 260 -1.09 18.27 -0.23
CA ASN A 260 -1.42 19.54 0.39
C ASN A 260 -0.19 20.37 0.79
N THR A 261 1.00 19.95 0.34
CA THR A 261 2.29 20.66 0.57
C THR A 261 2.64 20.86 2.05
N TRP A 262 2.28 19.90 2.89
CA TRP A 262 2.62 19.92 4.32
C TRP A 262 4.09 19.56 4.56
N ALA A 263 4.62 20.01 5.71
CA ALA A 263 5.93 19.58 6.15
C ALA A 263 5.98 18.04 6.35
N PRO A 264 7.13 17.40 6.14
CA PRO A 264 7.26 15.94 6.24
C PRO A 264 6.72 15.35 7.55
N GLN A 265 6.96 16.02 8.67
CA GLN A 265 6.49 15.58 9.99
C GLN A 265 4.95 15.62 10.06
N ALA A 266 4.32 16.64 9.49
CA ALA A 266 2.87 16.74 9.40
C ALA A 266 2.28 15.64 8.51
N CYS A 267 2.94 15.31 7.39
CA CYS A 267 2.54 14.17 6.56
C CYS A 267 2.59 12.84 7.34
N VAL A 268 3.63 12.63 8.16
CA VAL A 268 3.73 11.43 9.02
C VAL A 268 2.62 11.42 10.07
N ARG A 269 2.31 12.56 10.71
CA ARG A 269 1.19 12.64 11.67
C ARG A 269 -0.14 12.28 11.01
N ALA A 270 -0.39 12.79 9.80
CA ALA A 270 -1.57 12.40 9.03
C ALA A 270 -1.58 10.90 8.70
N GLY A 271 -0.44 10.35 8.28
CA GLY A 271 -0.28 8.90 8.07
C GLY A 271 -0.64 8.09 9.32
N ASN A 272 -0.08 8.45 10.48
CA ASN A 272 -0.38 7.82 11.76
C ASN A 272 -1.87 7.94 12.13
N LEU A 273 -2.49 9.10 11.88
CA LEU A 273 -3.91 9.33 12.17
C LEU A 273 -4.80 8.40 11.35
N ILE A 274 -4.56 8.30 10.04
CA ILE A 274 -5.36 7.46 9.16
C ILE A 274 -5.13 5.98 9.47
N ALA A 275 -3.88 5.56 9.69
CA ALA A 275 -3.56 4.20 10.14
C ALA A 275 -4.32 3.82 11.42
N ALA A 276 -4.40 4.74 12.40
CA ALA A 276 -5.14 4.52 13.64
C ALA A 276 -6.64 4.26 13.42
N THR A 277 -7.24 4.77 12.34
CA THR A 277 -8.64 4.45 11.99
C THR A 277 -8.79 3.04 11.44
N ALA A 278 -7.82 2.57 10.63
CA ALA A 278 -7.81 1.22 10.09
C ALA A 278 -7.71 0.14 11.17
N LEU A 279 -6.99 0.42 12.27
CA LEU A 279 -6.76 -0.53 13.37
C LEU A 279 -7.99 -0.82 14.25
N ARG A 280 -9.10 -0.06 14.13
CA ARG A 280 -10.24 -0.10 15.07
C ARG A 280 -11.25 -1.20 14.79
N GLY A 281 -11.14 -1.92 13.71
CA GLY A 281 -12.10 -2.97 13.33
C GLY A 281 -11.50 -4.00 12.41
N THR A 282 -12.29 -4.98 12.06
CA THR A 282 -11.90 -6.05 11.14
C THR A 282 -12.03 -5.60 9.69
N GLY A 283 -11.12 -6.08 8.84
CA GLY A 283 -11.11 -5.78 7.41
C GLY A 283 -9.90 -4.95 7.01
N ASP A 284 -9.67 -4.85 5.70
CA ASP A 284 -8.45 -4.25 5.17
C ASP A 284 -8.57 -2.73 4.99
N TRP A 285 -9.80 -2.21 4.76
CA TRP A 285 -10.05 -0.80 4.47
C TRP A 285 -11.40 -0.30 5.01
N GLU A 286 -12.26 -1.17 5.50
CA GLU A 286 -13.64 -0.87 5.87
C GLU A 286 -13.74 0.20 6.95
N THR A 287 -12.82 0.20 7.90
CA THR A 287 -12.78 1.13 9.04
C THR A 287 -11.98 2.41 8.80
N ILE A 288 -11.33 2.55 7.63
CA ILE A 288 -10.62 3.78 7.29
C ILE A 288 -11.60 4.94 7.23
N ALA A 289 -11.34 5.98 8.02
CA ALA A 289 -12.22 7.13 8.15
C ALA A 289 -12.34 7.94 6.85
N ARG A 290 -13.49 8.59 6.68
CA ARG A 290 -13.71 9.59 5.63
C ARG A 290 -13.25 10.97 6.09
N LEU A 291 -12.90 11.84 5.15
CA LEU A 291 -12.43 13.21 5.45
C LEU A 291 -13.38 13.95 6.39
N SER A 292 -14.70 13.82 6.17
CA SER A 292 -15.73 14.46 6.99
C SER A 292 -15.72 14.04 8.46
N GLU A 293 -15.14 12.88 8.78
CA GLU A 293 -15.10 12.33 10.14
C GLU A 293 -13.84 12.74 10.92
N ILE A 294 -12.80 13.21 10.21
CA ILE A 294 -11.47 13.45 10.79
C ILE A 294 -10.85 14.78 10.36
N GLN A 295 -11.63 15.66 9.74
CA GLN A 295 -11.11 16.93 9.19
C GLN A 295 -10.42 17.79 10.24
N GLU A 296 -10.99 17.90 11.45
CA GLU A 296 -10.39 18.66 12.56
C GLU A 296 -9.09 18.03 13.03
N ASP A 297 -9.04 16.71 13.18
CA ASP A 297 -7.84 15.96 13.56
C ASP A 297 -6.72 16.13 12.52
N LEU A 298 -7.07 16.15 11.22
CA LEU A 298 -6.10 16.38 10.13
C LEU A 298 -5.54 17.80 10.18
N VAL A 299 -6.35 18.80 10.44
CA VAL A 299 -5.88 20.19 10.62
C VAL A 299 -4.93 20.27 11.81
N ALA A 300 -5.22 19.59 12.91
CA ALA A 300 -4.33 19.53 14.08
C ALA A 300 -2.95 18.87 13.73
N CYS A 301 -2.91 17.91 12.82
CA CYS A 301 -1.66 17.31 12.35
C CYS A 301 -0.73 18.32 11.65
N GLN A 302 -1.27 19.38 11.07
CA GLN A 302 -0.47 20.39 10.37
C GLN A 302 0.26 21.34 11.32
N VAL A 303 -0.34 21.63 12.47
CA VAL A 303 0.09 22.72 13.37
C VAL A 303 1.00 22.21 14.49
N SER A 304 0.99 20.92 14.80
CA SER A 304 1.79 20.27 15.86
C SER A 304 3.19 19.96 15.37
#